data_cfe6fbca926d0102882e520fc753371b
#
_entry.id   cfe6fbca926d0102882e520fc753371b
#
_cell.length_a   1.000
_cell.length_b   1.000
_cell.length_c   1.000
_cell.angle_alpha   90.00
_cell.angle_beta   90.00
_cell.angle_gamma   90.00
#
_symmetry.space_group_name_H-M   'P 1'
#
loop_
_entity.id
_entity.type
_entity.pdbx_description
1 polymer ?
#
loop_
_entity_poly.entity_id
_entity_poly.type
_entity_poly.pdbx_seq_one_letter_code
_entity_poly.pdbx_strand_id
1 'polypeptide(L)'
;LGEEGLLKKIIAGHYSLAPRIQKLALENKIAAYNMPQGCISELFREIAAGRPGLLTHVGLNTFVDPDLEGGMLNDKAREEGSYVKKVNFNGEEKLFYPSFPIDVALIHASYVDTQGNCSLEEEGTLADILPIAQAAYTSGGKVIVTVEKSHYVEYGSLDTRFVRFLVS
;
A
#
# COMPACT_ATOMS: atom_id res chain seq x y z
N LEU A 1 -12.08 2.33 9.93
CA LEU A 1 -11.76 0.99 9.41
C LEU A 1 -11.68 -0.08 10.51
N GLY A 2 -11.31 0.23 11.74
CA GLY A 2 -11.15 -0.71 12.85
C GLY A 2 -12.44 -1.24 13.48
N GLU A 3 -13.55 -1.25 12.77
CA GLU A 3 -14.83 -1.81 13.24
C GLU A 3 -15.11 -3.15 12.54
N GLU A 4 -15.70 -4.10 13.26
CA GLU A 4 -16.03 -5.41 12.73
C GLU A 4 -17.00 -5.30 11.55
N GLY A 5 -16.72 -6.04 10.49
CA GLY A 5 -17.51 -6.03 9.25
C GLY A 5 -17.08 -5.00 8.20
N LEU A 6 -16.23 -4.01 8.55
CA LEU A 6 -15.69 -3.05 7.57
C LEU A 6 -14.47 -3.55 6.82
N LEU A 7 -13.66 -4.42 7.44
CA LEU A 7 -12.50 -5.03 6.83
C LEU A 7 -12.71 -6.55 6.70
N LYS A 8 -12.35 -7.08 5.56
CA LYS A 8 -12.24 -8.52 5.34
C LYS A 8 -10.80 -8.99 5.54
N LYS A 9 -9.85 -8.17 5.13
CA LYS A 9 -8.44 -8.50 5.01
C LYS A 9 -7.56 -7.27 5.19
N ILE A 10 -6.36 -7.47 5.72
CA ILE A 10 -5.32 -6.43 5.79
C ILE A 10 -3.95 -6.99 5.46
N ILE A 11 -3.15 -6.20 4.74
CA ILE A 11 -1.72 -6.40 4.50
C ILE A 11 -1.01 -5.16 5.02
N ALA A 12 -0.09 -5.32 5.96
CA ALA A 12 0.63 -4.20 6.58
C ALA A 12 2.04 -4.59 6.99
N GLY A 13 2.92 -3.60 7.12
CA GLY A 13 4.27 -3.80 7.65
C GLY A 13 4.29 -3.98 9.17
N HIS A 14 3.33 -3.37 9.89
CA HIS A 14 3.14 -3.53 11.34
C HIS A 14 1.73 -3.07 11.75
N TYR A 15 1.32 -3.40 12.98
CA TYR A 15 -0.04 -3.16 13.47
C TYR A 15 -0.11 -2.24 14.70
N SER A 16 1.03 -1.87 15.29
CA SER A 16 1.09 -1.16 16.57
C SER A 16 0.41 0.22 16.56
N LEU A 17 0.34 0.89 15.40
CA LEU A 17 -0.32 2.18 15.25
C LEU A 17 -1.83 2.08 14.96
N ALA A 18 -2.37 0.86 14.85
CA ALA A 18 -3.78 0.61 14.55
C ALA A 18 -4.38 -0.41 15.53
N PRO A 19 -4.50 -0.08 16.84
CA PRO A 19 -4.85 -1.05 17.88
C PRO A 19 -6.22 -1.72 17.68
N ARG A 20 -7.20 -1.03 17.09
CA ARG A 20 -8.51 -1.64 16.77
C ARG A 20 -8.38 -2.70 15.68
N ILE A 21 -7.58 -2.45 14.65
CA ILE A 21 -7.32 -3.43 13.57
C ILE A 21 -6.51 -4.60 14.12
N GLN A 22 -5.50 -4.32 14.96
CA GLN A 22 -4.73 -5.37 15.65
C GLN A 22 -5.64 -6.29 16.45
N LYS A 23 -6.61 -5.74 17.19
CA LYS A 23 -7.60 -6.53 17.94
C LYS A 23 -8.41 -7.44 17.02
N LEU A 24 -8.94 -6.93 15.90
CA LEU A 24 -9.67 -7.74 14.91
C LEU A 24 -8.81 -8.88 14.35
N ALA A 25 -7.52 -8.64 14.11
CA ALA A 25 -6.59 -9.67 13.65
C ALA A 25 -6.35 -10.76 14.72
N LEU A 26 -6.12 -10.37 15.98
CA LEU A 26 -5.92 -11.30 17.09
C LEU A 26 -7.17 -12.14 17.39
N GLU A 27 -8.36 -11.58 17.21
CA GLU A 27 -9.64 -12.27 17.41
C GLU A 27 -10.08 -13.10 16.18
N ASN A 28 -9.22 -13.25 15.17
CA ASN A 28 -9.54 -13.93 13.90
C ASN A 28 -10.80 -13.37 13.19
N LYS A 29 -11.08 -12.08 13.34
CA LYS A 29 -12.23 -11.43 12.67
C LYS A 29 -11.92 -11.07 11.21
N ILE A 30 -10.66 -10.82 10.90
CA ILE A 30 -10.15 -10.46 9.57
C ILE A 30 -8.93 -11.32 9.22
N ALA A 31 -8.66 -11.58 7.95
CA ALA A 31 -7.41 -12.17 7.51
C ALA A 31 -6.28 -11.13 7.61
N ALA A 32 -5.21 -11.45 8.34
CA ALA A 32 -4.13 -10.51 8.61
C ALA A 32 -2.78 -11.03 8.09
N TYR A 33 -2.11 -10.19 7.30
CA TYR A 33 -0.81 -10.47 6.71
C TYR A 33 0.21 -9.42 7.13
N ASN A 34 1.43 -9.85 7.41
CA ASN A 34 2.57 -8.98 7.63
C ASN A 34 3.57 -9.16 6.50
N MET A 35 3.94 -8.07 5.86
CA MET A 35 4.96 -8.03 4.81
C MET A 35 5.99 -6.96 5.13
N PRO A 36 7.26 -7.11 4.69
CA PRO A 36 8.24 -6.05 4.87
C PRO A 36 7.74 -4.74 4.26
N GLN A 37 7.74 -3.65 5.03
CA GLN A 37 7.22 -2.36 4.58
C GLN A 37 7.87 -1.90 3.27
N GLY A 38 9.19 -2.10 3.13
CA GLY A 38 9.89 -1.79 1.88
C GLY A 38 9.38 -2.57 0.67
N CYS A 39 8.99 -3.85 0.86
CA CYS A 39 8.39 -4.63 -0.22
C CYS A 39 6.99 -4.11 -0.59
N ILE A 40 6.19 -3.66 0.38
CA ILE A 40 4.88 -3.04 0.11
C ILE A 40 5.08 -1.75 -0.69
N SER A 41 6.03 -0.90 -0.29
CA SER A 41 6.35 0.36 -0.97
C SER A 41 6.81 0.14 -2.42
N GLU A 42 7.71 -0.83 -2.64
CA GLU A 42 8.16 -1.18 -3.99
C GLU A 42 7.04 -1.83 -4.82
N LEU A 43 6.18 -2.65 -4.20
CA LEU A 43 5.06 -3.27 -4.88
C LEU A 43 4.08 -2.23 -5.46
N PHE A 44 3.85 -1.10 -4.79
CA PHE A 44 3.05 -0.02 -5.36
C PHE A 44 3.68 0.56 -6.64
N ARG A 45 5.02 0.65 -6.69
CA ARG A 45 5.73 1.08 -7.93
C ARG A 45 5.61 0.05 -9.04
N GLU A 46 5.67 -1.23 -8.72
CA GLU A 46 5.45 -2.31 -9.70
C GLU A 46 4.03 -2.28 -10.26
N ILE A 47 3.01 -2.10 -9.40
CA ILE A 47 1.61 -1.95 -9.80
C ILE A 47 1.43 -0.71 -10.67
N ALA A 48 1.99 0.44 -10.26
CA ALA A 48 1.94 1.69 -11.02
C ALA A 48 2.56 1.55 -12.42
N ALA A 49 3.61 0.74 -12.54
CA ALA A 49 4.28 0.46 -13.82
C ALA A 49 3.60 -0.66 -14.64
N GLY A 50 2.48 -1.23 -14.17
CA GLY A 50 1.79 -2.35 -14.83
C GLY A 50 2.59 -3.65 -14.84
N ARG A 51 3.53 -3.82 -13.89
CA ARG A 51 4.38 -5.00 -13.81
C ARG A 51 3.71 -6.11 -13.00
N PRO A 52 4.11 -7.40 -13.21
CA PRO A 52 3.45 -8.55 -12.58
C PRO A 52 3.67 -8.64 -11.08
N GLY A 53 4.65 -7.93 -10.52
CA GLY A 53 4.98 -7.95 -9.10
C GLY A 53 6.45 -7.65 -8.83
N LEU A 54 6.81 -7.66 -7.56
CA LEU A 54 8.15 -7.44 -7.06
C LEU A 54 8.89 -8.77 -6.89
N LEU A 55 10.05 -8.93 -7.53
CA LEU A 55 10.96 -10.04 -7.34
C LEU A 55 12.14 -9.59 -6.49
N THR A 56 12.37 -10.20 -5.32
CA THR A 56 13.40 -9.78 -4.38
C THR A 56 13.87 -10.94 -3.49
N HIS A 57 15.01 -10.79 -2.84
CA HIS A 57 15.47 -11.70 -1.78
C HIS A 57 14.94 -11.29 -0.39
N VAL A 58 14.34 -10.11 -0.27
CA VAL A 58 13.84 -9.60 1.01
C VAL A 58 12.71 -10.47 1.52
N GLY A 59 12.85 -11.00 2.72
CA GLY A 59 11.88 -11.90 3.35
C GLY A 59 12.27 -13.38 3.32
N LEU A 60 13.27 -13.80 2.50
CA LEU A 60 13.77 -15.19 2.53
C LEU A 60 14.25 -15.58 3.93
N ASN A 61 13.91 -16.81 4.33
CA ASN A 61 14.24 -17.39 5.64
C ASN A 61 13.69 -16.59 6.84
N THR A 62 12.65 -15.79 6.62
CA THR A 62 11.91 -15.08 7.67
C THR A 62 10.46 -15.58 7.70
N PHE A 63 9.67 -15.06 8.65
CA PHE A 63 8.23 -15.38 8.75
C PHE A 63 7.42 -15.05 7.47
N VAL A 64 7.96 -14.27 6.55
CA VAL A 64 7.33 -13.96 5.25
C VAL A 64 7.59 -15.06 4.21
N ASP A 65 8.65 -15.86 4.41
CA ASP A 65 8.97 -16.98 3.49
C ASP A 65 7.83 -17.99 3.48
N PRO A 66 7.29 -18.36 2.30
CA PRO A 66 6.21 -19.34 2.18
C PRO A 66 6.52 -20.71 2.77
N ASP A 67 7.79 -21.10 2.83
CA ASP A 67 8.21 -22.37 3.44
C ASP A 67 8.16 -22.32 5.00
N LEU A 68 7.94 -21.15 5.58
CA LEU A 68 7.78 -20.94 7.02
C LEU A 68 6.33 -20.52 7.33
N GLU A 69 6.06 -19.22 7.43
CA GLU A 69 4.73 -18.71 7.80
C GLU A 69 4.03 -17.95 6.65
N GLY A 70 4.76 -17.62 5.57
CA GLY A 70 4.21 -16.94 4.39
C GLY A 70 3.59 -15.58 4.67
N GLY A 71 4.00 -14.92 5.75
CA GLY A 71 3.46 -13.64 6.19
C GLY A 71 2.05 -13.70 6.80
N MET A 72 1.50 -14.90 7.01
CA MET A 72 0.16 -15.13 7.52
C MET A 72 0.14 -15.06 9.06
N LEU A 73 -0.53 -14.06 9.64
CA LEU A 73 -0.50 -13.81 11.09
C LEU A 73 -1.56 -14.58 11.88
N ASN A 74 -2.62 -15.04 11.23
CA ASN A 74 -3.73 -15.70 11.91
C ASN A 74 -4.38 -16.80 11.07
N ASP A 75 -5.33 -17.53 11.66
CA ASP A 75 -5.92 -18.69 11.00
C ASP A 75 -6.70 -18.34 9.75
N LYS A 76 -7.43 -17.21 9.75
CA LYS A 76 -8.11 -16.74 8.53
C LYS A 76 -7.14 -16.45 7.38
N ALA A 77 -5.97 -15.91 7.66
CA ALA A 77 -4.95 -15.71 6.64
C ALA A 77 -4.39 -17.06 6.15
N ARG A 78 -4.21 -18.05 7.03
CA ARG A 78 -3.74 -19.39 6.67
C ARG A 78 -4.76 -20.14 5.81
N GLU A 79 -6.05 -19.97 6.06
CA GLU A 79 -7.13 -20.53 5.22
C GLU A 79 -7.13 -19.96 3.79
N GLU A 80 -6.75 -18.68 3.62
CA GLU A 80 -6.66 -18.04 2.30
C GLU A 80 -5.33 -18.34 1.58
N GLY A 81 -4.28 -18.66 2.32
CA GLY A 81 -2.93 -18.92 1.82
C GLY A 81 -2.04 -17.68 1.70
N SER A 82 -0.76 -17.92 1.45
CA SER A 82 0.23 -16.83 1.31
C SER A 82 0.08 -16.07 0.01
N TYR A 83 0.22 -14.75 0.08
CA TYR A 83 0.37 -13.89 -1.12
C TYR A 83 1.75 -13.98 -1.74
N VAL A 84 2.76 -14.31 -0.95
CA VAL A 84 4.15 -14.37 -1.39
C VAL A 84 4.43 -15.74 -1.99
N LYS A 85 5.21 -15.80 -3.06
CA LYS A 85 5.62 -17.04 -3.72
C LYS A 85 7.13 -17.17 -3.68
N LYS A 86 7.64 -18.36 -3.38
CA LYS A 86 9.06 -18.67 -3.54
C LYS A 86 9.29 -19.13 -4.99
N VAL A 87 10.29 -18.57 -5.64
CA VAL A 87 10.62 -18.86 -7.04
C VAL A 87 12.13 -19.02 -7.20
N ASN A 88 12.56 -19.90 -8.10
CA ASN A 88 13.95 -19.95 -8.53
C ASN A 88 14.12 -19.03 -9.75
N PHE A 89 14.99 -18.05 -9.63
CA PHE A 89 15.31 -17.14 -10.71
C PHE A 89 16.82 -17.15 -10.97
N ASN A 90 17.22 -17.59 -12.14
CA ASN A 90 18.62 -17.74 -12.54
C ASN A 90 19.48 -18.58 -11.56
N GLY A 91 18.90 -19.63 -10.97
CA GLY A 91 19.59 -20.52 -10.04
C GLY A 91 19.58 -20.04 -8.58
N GLU A 92 18.99 -18.89 -8.29
CA GLU A 92 18.85 -18.33 -6.94
C GLU A 92 17.41 -18.35 -6.47
N GLU A 93 17.18 -18.69 -5.20
CA GLU A 93 15.87 -18.52 -4.57
C GLU A 93 15.55 -17.03 -4.38
N LYS A 94 14.34 -16.65 -4.74
CA LYS A 94 13.78 -15.30 -4.56
C LYS A 94 12.35 -15.42 -4.05
N LEU A 95 11.86 -14.35 -3.45
CA LEU A 95 10.44 -14.17 -3.17
C LEU A 95 9.83 -13.29 -4.26
N PHE A 96 8.65 -13.69 -4.71
CA PHE A 96 7.84 -12.94 -5.63
C PHE A 96 6.57 -12.46 -4.92
N TYR A 97 6.39 -11.15 -4.86
CA TYR A 97 5.21 -10.46 -4.33
C TYR A 97 4.33 -10.06 -5.52
N PRO A 98 3.24 -10.78 -5.82
CA PRO A 98 2.42 -10.49 -6.99
C PRO A 98 1.74 -9.14 -6.90
N SER A 99 1.64 -8.44 -8.03
CA SER A 99 0.79 -7.25 -8.15
C SER A 99 -0.68 -7.63 -8.04
N PHE A 100 -1.48 -6.69 -7.52
CA PHE A 100 -2.94 -6.79 -7.46
C PHE A 100 -3.55 -5.42 -7.77
N PRO A 101 -4.79 -5.35 -8.27
CA PRO A 101 -5.42 -4.08 -8.59
C PRO A 101 -5.70 -3.27 -7.32
N ILE A 102 -5.57 -1.95 -7.42
CA ILE A 102 -5.92 -1.00 -6.37
C ILE A 102 -7.18 -0.26 -6.82
N ASP A 103 -8.31 -0.55 -6.17
CA ASP A 103 -9.59 0.06 -6.52
C ASP A 103 -9.71 1.49 -5.98
N VAL A 104 -9.14 1.77 -4.81
CA VAL A 104 -9.19 3.08 -4.16
C VAL A 104 -7.87 3.36 -3.44
N ALA A 105 -7.28 4.52 -3.73
CA ALA A 105 -6.21 5.11 -2.92
C ALA A 105 -6.81 6.19 -2.01
N LEU A 106 -6.56 6.08 -0.70
CA LEU A 106 -6.89 7.11 0.28
C LEU A 106 -5.60 7.80 0.67
N ILE A 107 -5.44 9.06 0.32
CA ILE A 107 -4.23 9.83 0.61
C ILE A 107 -4.58 11.12 1.35
N HIS A 108 -3.60 11.66 2.07
CA HIS A 108 -3.68 12.97 2.68
C HIS A 108 -2.71 13.91 2.00
N ALA A 109 -3.10 15.16 1.79
CA ALA A 109 -2.27 16.18 1.20
C ALA A 109 -2.44 17.51 1.94
N SER A 110 -1.41 18.36 1.90
CA SER A 110 -1.44 19.68 2.54
C SER A 110 -2.42 20.60 1.85
N TYR A 111 -2.37 20.65 0.52
CA TYR A 111 -3.22 21.52 -0.31
C TYR A 111 -3.69 20.81 -1.57
N VAL A 112 -4.81 21.30 -2.11
CA VAL A 112 -5.32 20.90 -3.42
C VAL A 112 -5.76 22.15 -4.19
N ASP A 113 -5.42 22.26 -5.47
CA ASP A 113 -5.90 23.31 -6.34
C ASP A 113 -7.22 22.94 -7.03
N THR A 114 -7.81 23.89 -7.76
CA THR A 114 -9.07 23.70 -8.49
C THR A 114 -8.97 22.72 -9.67
N GLN A 115 -7.75 22.31 -10.04
CA GLN A 115 -7.50 21.35 -11.10
C GLN A 115 -7.16 19.96 -10.55
N GLY A 116 -7.20 19.76 -9.22
CA GLY A 116 -6.89 18.50 -8.57
C GLY A 116 -5.39 18.24 -8.39
N ASN A 117 -4.51 19.23 -8.59
CA ASN A 117 -3.11 19.09 -8.24
C ASN A 117 -2.95 19.18 -6.72
N CYS A 118 -2.18 18.26 -6.13
CA CYS A 118 -1.96 18.16 -4.70
C CYS A 118 -0.53 18.57 -4.34
N SER A 119 -0.37 19.30 -3.22
CA SER A 119 0.91 19.61 -2.58
C SER A 119 1.05 18.80 -1.31
N LEU A 120 2.27 18.38 -1.00
CA LEU A 120 2.64 17.63 0.21
C LEU A 120 3.66 18.40 1.07
N GLU A 121 3.76 19.72 0.90
CA GLU A 121 4.86 20.51 1.47
C GLU A 121 4.81 20.64 2.99
N GLU A 122 3.62 20.55 3.60
CA GLU A 122 3.44 20.59 5.05
C GLU A 122 3.31 19.19 5.68
N GLU A 123 3.37 18.13 4.86
CA GLU A 123 3.30 16.76 5.36
C GLU A 123 4.60 16.37 6.08
N GLY A 124 4.48 15.72 7.22
CA GLY A 124 5.63 15.25 8.00
C GLY A 124 6.47 14.19 7.27
N THR A 125 5.90 13.53 6.27
CA THR A 125 6.59 12.56 5.41
C THR A 125 5.86 12.43 4.08
N LEU A 126 6.62 12.26 3.00
CA LEU A 126 6.06 11.99 1.67
C LEU A 126 5.62 10.53 1.51
N ALA A 127 6.19 9.62 2.30
CA ALA A 127 5.90 8.18 2.28
C ALA A 127 5.62 7.61 0.86
N ASP A 128 4.57 6.80 0.73
CA ASP A 128 4.21 6.15 -0.54
C ASP A 128 3.02 6.83 -1.26
N ILE A 129 2.73 8.09 -0.94
CA ILE A 129 1.55 8.82 -1.46
C ILE A 129 1.50 8.79 -2.99
N LEU A 130 2.61 9.17 -3.65
CA LEU A 130 2.69 9.17 -5.12
C LEU A 130 2.56 7.76 -5.73
N PRO A 131 3.34 6.75 -5.31
CA PRO A 131 3.21 5.40 -5.83
C PRO A 131 1.82 4.80 -5.64
N ILE A 132 1.15 5.03 -4.50
CA ILE A 132 -0.21 4.53 -4.23
C ILE A 132 -1.21 5.18 -5.19
N ALA A 133 -1.15 6.50 -5.38
CA ALA A 133 -2.03 7.22 -6.31
C ALA A 133 -1.84 6.71 -7.75
N GLN A 134 -0.59 6.55 -8.19
CA GLN A 134 -0.28 6.02 -9.51
C GLN A 134 -0.74 4.57 -9.69
N ALA A 135 -0.57 3.74 -8.65
CA ALA A 135 -1.03 2.34 -8.67
C ALA A 135 -2.56 2.26 -8.81
N ALA A 136 -3.31 3.09 -8.09
CA ALA A 136 -4.75 3.16 -8.23
C ALA A 136 -5.16 3.62 -9.63
N TYR A 137 -4.54 4.67 -10.15
CA TYR A 137 -4.80 5.15 -11.51
C TYR A 137 -4.55 4.07 -12.58
N THR A 138 -3.40 3.42 -12.54
CA THR A 138 -3.06 2.34 -13.49
C THR A 138 -3.99 1.15 -13.38
N SER A 139 -4.51 0.88 -12.18
CA SER A 139 -5.50 -0.18 -11.94
C SER A 139 -6.93 0.19 -12.39
N GLY A 140 -7.18 1.41 -12.86
CA GLY A 140 -8.52 1.92 -13.18
C GLY A 140 -9.34 2.26 -11.94
N GLY A 141 -8.70 2.41 -10.79
CA GLY A 141 -9.29 2.77 -9.52
C GLY A 141 -9.45 4.28 -9.33
N LYS A 142 -9.80 4.69 -8.11
CA LYS A 142 -10.02 6.09 -7.73
C LYS A 142 -9.00 6.55 -6.71
N VAL A 143 -8.61 7.82 -6.80
CA VAL A 143 -7.79 8.49 -5.79
C VAL A 143 -8.67 9.47 -5.01
N ILE A 144 -8.77 9.27 -3.70
CA ILE A 144 -9.50 10.14 -2.78
C ILE A 144 -8.48 10.88 -1.94
N VAL A 145 -8.50 12.20 -2.03
CA VAL A 145 -7.57 13.07 -1.30
C VAL A 145 -8.30 13.77 -0.17
N THR A 146 -7.77 13.69 1.04
CA THR A 146 -8.18 14.54 2.16
C THR A 146 -7.16 15.65 2.34
N VAL A 147 -7.61 16.86 2.65
CA VAL A 147 -6.76 18.04 2.90
C VAL A 147 -7.20 18.73 4.17
N GLU A 148 -6.26 19.31 4.94
CA GLU A 148 -6.61 20.07 6.14
C GLU A 148 -7.28 21.40 5.81
N LYS A 149 -6.85 22.03 4.71
CA LYS A 149 -7.38 23.32 4.25
C LYS A 149 -7.61 23.28 2.75
N SER A 150 -8.82 23.55 2.31
CA SER A 150 -9.08 23.88 0.92
C SER A 150 -8.56 25.28 0.63
N HIS A 151 -7.33 25.42 0.17
CA HIS A 151 -6.87 26.67 -0.39
C HIS A 151 -7.16 26.66 -1.88
N TYR A 152 -7.92 27.63 -2.35
CA TYR A 152 -8.00 27.96 -3.76
C TYR A 152 -6.67 28.60 -4.16
N VAL A 153 -5.71 27.79 -4.54
CA VAL A 153 -4.43 28.27 -5.09
C VAL A 153 -4.63 28.41 -6.59
N GLU A 154 -4.44 29.61 -7.14
CA GLU A 154 -4.47 29.80 -8.59
C GLU A 154 -3.34 29.01 -9.25
N TYR A 155 -3.67 28.37 -10.37
CA TYR A 155 -2.71 27.63 -11.18
C TYR A 155 -1.52 28.51 -11.54
N GLY A 156 -0.30 28.07 -11.20
CA GLY A 156 0.95 28.77 -11.45
C GLY A 156 1.59 29.45 -10.23
N SER A 157 0.91 29.50 -9.08
CA SER A 157 1.49 30.04 -7.83
C SER A 157 2.18 28.96 -6.98
N LEU A 158 2.01 27.68 -7.31
CA LEU A 158 2.69 26.57 -6.65
C LEU A 158 4.10 26.41 -7.22
N ASP A 159 5.10 26.38 -6.36
CA ASP A 159 6.50 26.16 -6.72
C ASP A 159 6.65 24.78 -7.40
N THR A 160 7.52 24.68 -8.41
CA THR A 160 7.74 23.50 -9.25
C THR A 160 8.22 22.23 -8.50
N ARG A 161 8.38 22.31 -7.20
CA ARG A 161 8.69 21.18 -6.31
C ARG A 161 7.50 20.27 -6.04
N PHE A 162 6.32 20.55 -6.61
CA PHE A 162 5.09 19.81 -6.35
C PHE A 162 4.95 18.57 -7.22
N VAL A 163 4.53 17.51 -6.57
CA VAL A 163 4.14 16.29 -7.25
C VAL A 163 2.72 16.47 -7.78
N ARG A 164 2.57 16.53 -9.09
CA ARG A 164 1.27 16.59 -9.75
C ARG A 164 0.59 15.23 -9.66
N PHE A 165 -0.52 15.15 -8.94
CA PHE A 165 -1.49 14.09 -9.09
C PHE A 165 -2.69 14.64 -9.86
N LEU A 166 -3.02 14.02 -10.98
CA LEU A 166 -4.32 14.22 -11.59
C LEU A 166 -5.30 13.32 -10.84
N VAL A 167 -6.19 13.94 -10.08
CA VAL A 167 -7.38 13.28 -9.53
C VAL A 167 -8.46 13.43 -10.59
N SER A 168 -8.68 12.37 -11.35
CA SER A 168 -9.81 12.30 -12.30
C SER A 168 -10.91 11.43 -11.76
#